data_db637eb919bea833b3a72b283ab33592
#
_entry.id   db637eb919bea833b3a72b283ab33592
#
_cell.length_a   1.000
_cell.length_b   1.000
_cell.length_c   1.000
_cell.angle_alpha   90.00
_cell.angle_beta   90.00
_cell.angle_gamma   90.00
#
_symmetry.space_group_name_H-M   'P 1'
#
loop_
_entity.id
_entity.type
_entity.pdbx_description
1 polymer ?
#
loop_
_entity_poly.entity_id
_entity_poly.type
_entity_poly.pdbx_seq_one_letter_code
_entity_poly.pdbx_strand_id
1 'polypeptide(L)'
;ELLSKPIRYGYMNGIAFVVIINQLPKLLGIAIDSAGPMRDLWQVGVAVLDGAANWTTFGIGAGTLAVILLLKPWPRIPGLLIAVVAATVAVGLFDLGTSAGVKVLGELPQGLPAFQLPWIGLADLGTVLIGGCAVALVSFADTSVLSRTYASRTRTYVDPNQEMVGLGAANLAAGLFQGF
;
A
#
# COMPACT_ATOMS: atom_id res chain seq x y z
N GLU A 1 -21.48 -18.73 2.30
CA GLU A 1 -20.44 -18.40 3.31
C GLU A 1 -19.41 -19.53 3.35
N LEU A 2 -18.41 -19.46 2.45
CA LEU A 2 -17.37 -20.49 2.33
C LEU A 2 -16.29 -20.40 3.43
N LEU A 3 -16.18 -19.27 4.14
CA LEU A 3 -15.17 -19.04 5.17
C LEU A 3 -15.85 -18.74 6.52
N SER A 4 -15.53 -19.51 7.55
CA SER A 4 -16.00 -19.27 8.90
C SER A 4 -15.41 -17.96 9.45
N LYS A 5 -16.13 -17.29 10.36
CA LYS A 5 -15.67 -16.02 10.98
C LYS A 5 -14.25 -16.11 11.55
N PRO A 6 -13.85 -17.17 12.28
CA PRO A 6 -12.48 -17.28 12.81
C PRO A 6 -11.40 -17.33 11.74
N ILE A 7 -11.64 -18.07 10.64
CA ILE A 7 -10.70 -18.16 9.52
C ILE A 7 -10.48 -16.80 8.89
N ARG A 8 -11.55 -16.02 8.68
CA ARG A 8 -11.46 -14.67 8.14
C ARG A 8 -10.67 -13.73 9.04
N TYR A 9 -10.90 -13.76 10.37
CA TYR A 9 -10.10 -12.97 11.31
C TYR A 9 -8.64 -13.38 11.34
N GLY A 10 -8.36 -14.69 11.29
CA GLY A 10 -6.98 -15.19 11.21
C GLY A 10 -6.26 -14.72 9.96
N TYR A 11 -6.92 -14.82 8.81
CA TYR A 11 -6.39 -14.34 7.53
C TYR A 11 -6.11 -12.82 7.53
N MET A 12 -7.08 -12.01 7.98
CA MET A 12 -6.92 -10.55 8.07
C MET A 12 -5.78 -10.15 9.01
N ASN A 13 -5.66 -10.81 10.16
CA ASN A 13 -4.56 -10.56 11.09
C ASN A 13 -3.21 -10.99 10.49
N GLY A 14 -3.16 -12.12 9.80
CA GLY A 14 -1.96 -12.57 9.10
C GLY A 14 -1.49 -11.56 8.06
N ILE A 15 -2.40 -11.06 7.21
CA ILE A 15 -2.08 -10.01 6.24
C ILE A 15 -1.59 -8.74 6.94
N ALA A 16 -2.25 -8.31 8.01
CA ALA A 16 -1.85 -7.12 8.74
C ALA A 16 -0.40 -7.24 9.27
N PHE A 17 -0.03 -8.40 9.83
CA PHE A 17 1.35 -8.65 10.26
C PHE A 17 2.35 -8.59 9.11
N VAL A 18 2.05 -9.23 7.99
CA VAL A 18 2.92 -9.20 6.80
C VAL A 18 3.10 -7.77 6.30
N VAL A 19 2.02 -7.00 6.22
CA VAL A 19 2.07 -5.60 5.80
C VAL A 19 2.93 -4.77 6.75
N ILE A 20 2.76 -4.93 8.07
CA ILE A 20 3.57 -4.21 9.07
C ILE A 20 5.06 -4.55 8.89
N ILE A 21 5.41 -5.83 8.78
CA ILE A 21 6.79 -6.26 8.59
C ILE A 21 7.40 -5.64 7.33
N ASN A 22 6.66 -5.63 6.22
CA ASN A 22 7.10 -5.04 4.95
C ASN A 22 7.26 -3.51 5.00
N GLN A 23 6.68 -2.82 5.98
CA GLN A 23 6.87 -1.38 6.16
C GLN A 23 8.08 -1.04 7.06
N LEU A 24 8.59 -1.98 7.88
CA LEU A 24 9.72 -1.73 8.77
C LEU A 24 10.99 -1.25 8.03
N PRO A 25 11.41 -1.85 6.91
CA PRO A 25 12.57 -1.36 6.16
C PRO A 25 12.40 0.08 5.69
N LYS A 26 11.20 0.41 5.20
CA LYS A 26 10.89 1.77 4.72
C LYS A 26 10.91 2.78 5.85
N LEU A 27 10.38 2.40 7.02
CA LEU A 27 10.36 3.23 8.22
C LEU A 27 11.77 3.52 8.73
N LEU A 28 12.69 2.56 8.58
CA LEU A 28 14.09 2.67 8.98
C LEU A 28 15.01 3.19 7.87
N GLY A 29 14.48 3.47 6.68
CA GLY A 29 15.26 3.91 5.52
C GLY A 29 16.22 2.85 4.96
N ILE A 30 16.01 1.57 5.31
CA ILE A 30 16.83 0.45 4.89
C ILE A 30 16.35 -0.10 3.55
N ALA A 31 17.25 -0.46 2.65
CA ALA A 31 16.93 -1.22 1.45
C ALA A 31 17.20 -2.69 1.72
N ILE A 32 16.17 -3.52 1.56
CA ILE A 32 16.28 -4.99 1.64
C ILE A 32 15.69 -5.63 0.40
N ASP A 33 16.21 -6.80 0.04
CA ASP A 33 15.61 -7.66 -0.97
C ASP A 33 14.57 -8.55 -0.29
N SER A 34 13.29 -8.19 -0.47
CA SER A 34 12.20 -8.91 0.15
C SER A 34 12.12 -10.35 -0.36
N ALA A 35 12.21 -11.30 0.55
CA ALA A 35 12.16 -12.73 0.27
C ALA A 35 11.19 -13.47 1.21
N GLY A 36 10.32 -12.72 1.86
CA GLY A 36 9.30 -13.22 2.77
C GLY A 36 9.41 -12.64 4.18
N PRO A 37 8.29 -12.56 4.91
CA PRO A 37 8.16 -11.74 6.11
C PRO A 37 9.16 -12.12 7.23
N MET A 38 9.46 -13.39 7.40
CA MET A 38 10.42 -13.83 8.42
C MET A 38 11.87 -13.47 8.04
N ARG A 39 12.21 -13.59 6.77
CA ARG A 39 13.53 -13.23 6.27
C ARG A 39 13.72 -11.72 6.28
N ASP A 40 12.70 -10.99 5.90
CA ASP A 40 12.70 -9.52 5.92
C ASP A 40 12.89 -8.99 7.35
N LEU A 41 12.18 -9.58 8.33
CA LEU A 41 12.36 -9.23 9.74
C LEU A 41 13.80 -9.50 10.23
N TRP A 42 14.38 -10.64 9.86
CA TRP A 42 15.76 -10.97 10.17
C TRP A 42 16.74 -9.98 9.55
N GLN A 43 16.57 -9.67 8.24
CA GLN A 43 17.44 -8.71 7.53
C GLN A 43 17.35 -7.31 8.14
N VAL A 44 16.15 -6.87 8.52
CA VAL A 44 15.98 -5.59 9.23
C VAL A 44 16.70 -5.61 10.56
N GLY A 45 16.58 -6.68 11.33
CA GLY A 45 17.28 -6.83 12.61
C GLY A 45 18.80 -6.74 12.47
N VAL A 46 19.37 -7.45 11.51
CA VAL A 46 20.82 -7.40 11.20
C VAL A 46 21.22 -6.00 10.76
N ALA A 47 20.48 -5.39 9.83
CA ALA A 47 20.80 -4.05 9.33
C ALA A 47 20.73 -2.97 10.43
N VAL A 48 19.83 -3.11 11.40
CA VAL A 48 19.79 -2.21 12.58
C VAL A 48 21.02 -2.38 13.46
N LEU A 49 21.44 -3.64 13.70
CA LEU A 49 22.63 -3.93 14.50
C LEU A 49 23.93 -3.45 13.80
N ASP A 50 23.98 -3.53 12.50
CA ASP A 50 25.09 -3.04 11.66
C ASP A 50 25.10 -1.50 11.50
N GLY A 51 24.13 -0.80 12.11
CA GLY A 51 24.04 0.66 12.05
C GLY A 51 23.54 1.22 10.72
N ALA A 52 22.95 0.39 9.85
CA ALA A 52 22.41 0.82 8.56
C ALA A 52 21.07 1.56 8.67
N ALA A 53 20.48 1.64 9.84
CA ALA A 53 19.21 2.32 10.07
C ALA A 53 19.37 3.84 10.04
N ASN A 54 18.51 4.50 9.26
CA ASN A 54 18.42 5.96 9.25
C ASN A 54 17.44 6.43 10.31
N TRP A 55 17.97 6.87 11.44
CA TRP A 55 17.17 7.33 12.58
C TRP A 55 16.38 8.61 12.30
N THR A 56 16.83 9.43 11.34
CA THR A 56 16.07 10.60 10.89
C THR A 56 14.82 10.17 10.15
N THR A 57 14.93 9.20 9.24
CA THR A 57 13.76 8.60 8.55
C THR A 57 12.78 7.99 9.55
N PHE A 58 13.32 7.24 10.53
CA PHE A 58 12.49 6.69 11.62
C PHE A 58 11.77 7.78 12.41
N GLY A 59 12.48 8.85 12.79
CA GLY A 59 11.90 9.98 13.52
C GLY A 59 10.75 10.65 12.76
N ILE A 60 10.91 10.86 11.45
CA ILE A 60 9.86 11.42 10.58
C ILE A 60 8.66 10.46 10.52
N GLY A 61 8.90 9.18 10.28
CA GLY A 61 7.83 8.19 10.19
C GLY A 61 7.08 8.01 11.52
N ALA A 62 7.80 7.89 12.62
CA ALA A 62 7.22 7.79 13.97
C ALA A 62 6.47 9.08 14.36
N GLY A 63 7.02 10.25 14.03
CA GLY A 63 6.37 11.54 14.25
C GLY A 63 5.08 11.69 13.45
N THR A 64 5.11 11.30 12.18
CA THR A 64 3.91 11.26 11.31
C THR A 64 2.83 10.35 11.90
N LEU A 65 3.20 9.14 12.34
CA LEU A 65 2.28 8.21 12.98
C LEU A 65 1.72 8.79 14.29
N ALA A 66 2.56 9.42 15.10
CA ALA A 66 2.12 10.07 16.34
C ALA A 66 1.09 11.17 16.07
N VAL A 67 1.33 12.03 15.07
CA VAL A 67 0.37 13.08 14.68
C VAL A 67 -0.96 12.47 14.25
N ILE A 68 -0.94 11.41 13.43
CA ILE A 68 -2.16 10.71 13.01
C ILE A 68 -2.94 10.17 14.21
N LEU A 69 -2.25 9.52 15.15
CA LEU A 69 -2.87 8.95 16.34
C LEU A 69 -3.42 10.02 17.29
N LEU A 70 -2.69 11.12 17.48
CA LEU A 70 -3.11 12.25 18.32
C LEU A 70 -4.34 12.96 17.73
N LEU A 71 -4.44 13.08 16.40
CA LEU A 71 -5.58 13.72 15.75
C LEU A 71 -6.77 12.78 15.55
N LYS A 72 -6.59 11.48 15.74
CA LYS A 72 -7.66 10.47 15.60
C LYS A 72 -8.94 10.77 16.39
N PRO A 73 -8.90 11.32 17.64
CA PRO A 73 -10.12 11.65 18.40
C PRO A 73 -10.97 12.75 17.77
N TRP A 74 -10.39 13.56 16.86
CA TRP A 74 -11.09 14.69 16.22
C TRP A 74 -11.47 14.39 14.77
N PRO A 75 -12.63 13.74 14.48
CA PRO A 75 -12.99 13.29 13.13
C PRO A 75 -13.21 14.43 12.13
N ARG A 76 -13.35 15.68 12.61
CA ARG A 76 -13.45 16.86 11.74
C ARG A 76 -12.11 17.32 11.17
N ILE A 77 -11.02 16.87 11.77
CA ILE A 77 -9.66 17.24 11.35
C ILE A 77 -9.12 16.13 10.45
N PRO A 78 -8.71 16.42 9.20
CA PRO A 78 -8.10 15.42 8.32
C PRO A 78 -6.67 15.11 8.78
N GLY A 79 -6.55 14.39 9.90
CA GLY A 79 -5.28 14.13 10.58
C GLY A 79 -4.23 13.47 9.68
N LEU A 80 -4.64 12.57 8.77
CA LEU A 80 -3.74 11.95 7.81
C LEU A 80 -3.15 12.98 6.84
N LEU A 81 -3.98 13.88 6.29
CA LEU A 81 -3.52 14.92 5.38
C LEU A 81 -2.54 15.88 6.08
N ILE A 82 -2.88 16.32 7.28
CA ILE A 82 -2.03 17.21 8.06
C ILE A 82 -0.69 16.54 8.36
N ALA A 83 -0.68 15.29 8.77
CA ALA A 83 0.54 14.56 9.09
C ALA A 83 1.46 14.42 7.87
N VAL A 84 0.90 14.07 6.69
CA VAL A 84 1.66 13.94 5.45
C VAL A 84 2.21 15.30 4.99
N VAL A 85 1.38 16.34 4.99
CA VAL A 85 1.81 17.69 4.60
C VAL A 85 2.90 18.20 5.55
N ALA A 86 2.71 18.04 6.86
CA ALA A 86 3.70 18.47 7.86
C ALA A 86 5.05 17.73 7.69
N ALA A 87 5.00 16.41 7.46
CA ALA A 87 6.21 15.62 7.20
C ALA A 87 6.92 16.07 5.90
N THR A 88 6.16 16.30 4.83
CA THR A 88 6.71 16.77 3.55
C THR A 88 7.34 18.15 3.69
N VAL A 89 6.66 19.08 4.36
CA VAL A 89 7.19 20.42 4.62
C VAL A 89 8.44 20.35 5.49
N ALA A 90 8.45 19.52 6.54
CA ALA A 90 9.62 19.35 7.39
C ALA A 90 10.82 18.80 6.60
N VAL A 91 10.63 17.78 5.77
CA VAL A 91 11.69 17.20 4.93
C VAL A 91 12.24 18.26 3.95
N GLY A 92 11.37 19.07 3.34
CA GLY A 92 11.78 20.11 2.40
C GLY A 92 12.46 21.30 3.08
N LEU A 93 11.93 21.81 4.20
CA LEU A 93 12.49 22.97 4.90
C LEU A 93 13.87 22.70 5.51
N PHE A 94 14.05 21.50 6.05
CA PHE A 94 15.34 21.10 6.66
C PHE A 94 16.28 20.40 5.70
N ASP A 95 15.89 20.29 4.41
CA ASP A 95 16.64 19.60 3.37
C ASP A 95 17.15 18.21 3.81
N LEU A 96 16.27 17.46 4.47
CA LEU A 96 16.62 16.17 5.08
C LEU A 96 16.93 15.08 4.04
N GLY A 97 16.56 15.33 2.79
CA GLY A 97 16.93 14.46 1.66
C GLY A 97 18.42 14.42 1.44
N THR A 98 19.07 15.59 1.40
CA THR A 98 20.51 15.73 1.16
C THR A 98 21.31 15.67 2.47
N SER A 99 20.83 16.32 3.53
CA SER A 99 21.56 16.44 4.79
C SER A 99 21.55 15.19 5.66
N ALA A 100 20.45 14.43 5.64
CA ALA A 100 20.25 13.26 6.49
C ALA A 100 20.01 11.95 5.72
N GLY A 101 20.12 11.97 4.40
CA GLY A 101 19.96 10.78 3.56
C GLY A 101 18.52 10.20 3.58
N VAL A 102 17.52 11.03 3.86
CA VAL A 102 16.12 10.61 3.77
C VAL A 102 15.76 10.41 2.31
N LYS A 103 15.25 9.23 1.95
CA LYS A 103 14.84 8.96 0.57
C LYS A 103 13.61 9.79 0.21
N VAL A 104 13.77 10.67 -0.76
CA VAL A 104 12.69 11.48 -1.33
C VAL A 104 12.35 10.99 -2.73
N LEU A 105 11.11 11.24 -3.18
CA LEU A 105 10.61 10.78 -4.49
C LEU A 105 11.23 11.53 -5.64
N GLY A 106 12.12 12.41 -5.58
CA GLY A 106 12.70 13.14 -6.71
C GLY A 106 11.64 13.85 -7.56
N GLU A 107 11.99 14.10 -8.81
CA GLU A 107 11.08 14.73 -9.76
C GLU A 107 9.96 13.76 -10.17
N LEU A 108 8.72 14.17 -9.92
CA LEU A 108 7.55 13.40 -10.34
C LEU A 108 7.28 13.65 -11.83
N PRO A 109 6.91 12.61 -12.60
CA PRO A 109 6.46 12.79 -13.97
C PRO A 109 5.33 13.82 -14.03
N GLN A 110 5.52 14.84 -14.86
CA GLN A 110 4.51 15.89 -15.01
C GLN A 110 3.52 15.51 -16.10
N GLY A 111 2.25 15.80 -15.86
CA GLY A 111 1.17 15.56 -16.79
C GLY A 111 0.34 14.32 -16.49
N LEU A 112 -0.65 14.10 -17.34
CA LEU A 112 -1.47 12.89 -17.27
C LEU A 112 -0.70 11.70 -17.85
N PRO A 113 -0.89 10.49 -17.30
CA PRO A 113 -0.29 9.28 -17.84
C PRO A 113 -0.67 9.11 -19.32
N ALA A 114 0.33 8.86 -20.16
CA ALA A 114 0.10 8.65 -21.57
C ALA A 114 -0.63 7.33 -21.83
N PHE A 115 -1.53 7.34 -22.80
CA PHE A 115 -2.15 6.10 -23.26
C PHE A 115 -1.08 5.20 -23.89
N GLN A 116 -0.97 3.98 -23.39
CA GLN A 116 -0.04 2.99 -23.90
C GLN A 116 -0.69 1.61 -23.96
N LEU A 117 -0.53 0.93 -25.09
CA LEU A 117 -0.90 -0.47 -25.21
C LEU A 117 0.25 -1.32 -24.67
N PRO A 118 0.04 -2.09 -23.58
CA PRO A 118 1.08 -2.97 -23.06
C PRO A 118 1.30 -4.12 -24.05
N TRP A 119 2.47 -4.15 -24.67
CA TRP A 119 2.90 -5.27 -25.49
C TRP A 119 3.61 -6.31 -24.61
N ILE A 120 3.12 -7.53 -24.66
CA ILE A 120 3.68 -8.65 -23.90
C ILE A 120 4.22 -9.68 -24.91
N GLY A 121 5.43 -10.14 -24.69
CA GLY A 121 6.00 -11.24 -25.47
C GLY A 121 5.20 -12.53 -25.25
N LEU A 122 5.09 -13.37 -26.28
CA LEU A 122 4.41 -14.68 -26.17
C LEU A 122 5.01 -15.55 -25.06
N ALA A 123 6.30 -15.40 -24.77
CA ALA A 123 6.98 -16.12 -23.70
C ALA A 123 6.44 -15.73 -22.29
N ASP A 124 6.02 -14.50 -22.09
CA ASP A 124 5.56 -13.98 -20.79
C ASP A 124 4.04 -14.11 -20.61
N LEU A 125 3.32 -14.42 -21.68
CA LEU A 125 1.85 -14.46 -21.68
C LEU A 125 1.30 -15.42 -20.60
N GLY A 126 1.92 -16.58 -20.42
CA GLY A 126 1.50 -17.56 -19.40
C GLY A 126 1.64 -17.00 -17.98
N THR A 127 2.75 -16.36 -17.67
CA THR A 127 3.03 -15.77 -16.37
C THR A 127 2.05 -14.62 -16.07
N VAL A 128 1.80 -13.76 -17.07
CA VAL A 128 0.88 -12.64 -16.93
C VAL A 128 -0.56 -13.10 -16.75
N LEU A 129 -1.00 -14.14 -17.49
CA LEU A 129 -2.33 -14.71 -17.32
C LEU A 129 -2.52 -15.32 -15.93
N ILE A 130 -1.56 -16.10 -15.44
CA ILE A 130 -1.63 -16.70 -14.10
C ILE A 130 -1.67 -15.60 -13.03
N GLY A 131 -0.78 -14.62 -13.11
CA GLY A 131 -0.74 -13.47 -12.20
C GLY A 131 -2.03 -12.65 -12.25
N GLY A 132 -2.53 -12.36 -13.45
CA GLY A 132 -3.79 -11.65 -13.65
C GLY A 132 -4.99 -12.38 -13.07
N CYS A 133 -5.09 -13.70 -13.27
CA CYS A 133 -6.14 -14.53 -12.67
C CYS A 133 -6.05 -14.52 -11.13
N ALA A 134 -4.85 -14.62 -10.58
CA ALA A 134 -4.66 -14.56 -9.12
C ALA A 134 -5.11 -13.21 -8.54
N VAL A 135 -4.70 -12.10 -9.16
CA VAL A 135 -5.14 -10.74 -8.77
C VAL A 135 -6.65 -10.59 -8.91
N ALA A 136 -7.23 -11.07 -10.01
CA ALA A 136 -8.67 -11.00 -10.25
C ALA A 136 -9.46 -11.75 -9.17
N LEU A 137 -9.02 -12.95 -8.79
CA LEU A 137 -9.67 -13.76 -7.75
C LEU A 137 -9.60 -13.07 -6.37
N VAL A 138 -8.45 -12.52 -6.00
CA VAL A 138 -8.28 -11.80 -4.73
C VAL A 138 -9.14 -10.53 -4.72
N SER A 139 -9.08 -9.74 -5.77
CA SER A 139 -9.88 -8.51 -5.91
C SER A 139 -11.39 -8.79 -5.88
N PHE A 140 -11.83 -9.88 -6.53
CA PHE A 140 -13.21 -10.34 -6.47
C PHE A 140 -13.64 -10.68 -5.05
N ALA A 141 -12.81 -11.45 -4.34
CA ALA A 141 -13.13 -11.85 -2.97
C ALA A 141 -13.23 -10.64 -2.03
N ASP A 142 -12.24 -9.73 -2.08
CA ASP A 142 -12.18 -8.55 -1.23
C ASP A 142 -13.32 -7.56 -1.53
N THR A 143 -13.55 -7.25 -2.80
CA THR A 143 -14.63 -6.34 -3.23
C THR A 143 -16.00 -6.89 -2.86
N SER A 144 -16.25 -8.18 -3.08
CA SER A 144 -17.53 -8.81 -2.73
C SER A 144 -17.84 -8.76 -1.23
N VAL A 145 -16.82 -8.92 -0.38
CA VAL A 145 -16.99 -8.83 1.08
C VAL A 145 -17.24 -7.39 1.51
N LEU A 146 -16.45 -6.47 0.99
CA LEU A 146 -16.52 -5.05 1.34
C LEU A 146 -17.87 -4.45 0.94
N SER A 147 -18.29 -4.67 -0.29
CA SER A 147 -19.53 -4.21 -0.87
C SER A 147 -20.75 -4.68 -0.07
N ARG A 148 -20.85 -5.98 0.24
CA ARG A 148 -21.94 -6.51 1.07
C ARG A 148 -21.93 -5.93 2.49
N THR A 149 -20.73 -5.69 3.05
CA THR A 149 -20.62 -5.08 4.38
C THR A 149 -21.13 -3.66 4.40
N TYR A 150 -20.79 -2.85 3.40
CA TYR A 150 -21.30 -1.48 3.27
C TYR A 150 -22.78 -1.45 2.92
N ALA A 151 -23.23 -2.26 1.97
CA ALA A 151 -24.64 -2.37 1.62
C ALA A 151 -25.53 -2.67 2.84
N SER A 152 -25.08 -3.58 3.72
CA SER A 152 -25.80 -3.89 4.94
C SER A 152 -25.83 -2.72 5.95
N ARG A 153 -24.77 -1.91 6.01
CA ARG A 153 -24.68 -0.74 6.90
C ARG A 153 -25.50 0.44 6.41
N THR A 154 -25.48 0.67 5.09
CA THR A 154 -26.17 1.81 4.46
C THR A 154 -27.60 1.49 4.04
N ARG A 155 -28.03 0.21 4.19
CA ARG A 155 -29.34 -0.30 3.73
C ARG A 155 -29.58 -0.04 2.24
N THR A 156 -28.52 -0.07 1.44
CA THR A 156 -28.58 0.08 -0.01
C THR A 156 -28.46 -1.27 -0.68
N TYR A 157 -29.10 -1.40 -1.85
CA TYR A 157 -28.88 -2.59 -2.69
C TYR A 157 -27.67 -2.36 -3.58
N VAL A 158 -26.78 -3.32 -3.62
CA VAL A 158 -25.61 -3.33 -4.51
C VAL A 158 -25.72 -4.55 -5.40
N ASP A 159 -25.63 -4.34 -6.72
CA ASP A 159 -25.58 -5.41 -7.70
C ASP A 159 -24.12 -5.89 -7.86
N PRO A 160 -23.81 -7.14 -7.45
CA PRO A 160 -22.47 -7.67 -7.55
C PRO A 160 -21.93 -7.72 -8.98
N ASN A 161 -22.80 -7.90 -9.99
CA ASN A 161 -22.39 -7.97 -11.38
C ASN A 161 -21.93 -6.59 -11.89
N GLN A 162 -22.66 -5.53 -11.53
CA GLN A 162 -22.28 -4.16 -11.89
C GLN A 162 -20.96 -3.76 -11.24
N GLU A 163 -20.71 -4.16 -9.99
CA GLU A 163 -19.44 -3.92 -9.32
C GLU A 163 -18.28 -4.61 -10.01
N MET A 164 -18.48 -5.87 -10.41
CA MET A 164 -17.44 -6.62 -11.13
C MET A 164 -17.14 -6.01 -12.49
N VAL A 165 -18.15 -5.57 -13.22
CA VAL A 165 -17.97 -4.86 -14.51
C VAL A 165 -17.22 -3.53 -14.28
N GLY A 166 -17.61 -2.77 -13.25
CA GLY A 166 -16.95 -1.52 -12.90
C GLY A 166 -15.48 -1.73 -12.50
N LEU A 167 -15.20 -2.74 -11.68
CA LEU A 167 -13.84 -3.10 -11.28
C LEU A 167 -12.99 -3.54 -12.49
N GLY A 168 -13.55 -4.34 -13.38
CA GLY A 168 -12.89 -4.77 -14.61
C GLY A 168 -12.56 -3.58 -15.52
N ALA A 169 -13.52 -2.68 -15.73
CA ALA A 169 -13.33 -1.46 -16.52
C ALA A 169 -12.26 -0.53 -15.91
N ALA A 170 -12.26 -0.36 -14.59
CA ALA A 170 -11.25 0.44 -13.90
C ALA A 170 -9.84 -0.15 -14.04
N ASN A 171 -9.69 -1.47 -13.91
CA ASN A 171 -8.39 -2.13 -14.08
C ASN A 171 -7.90 -2.07 -15.54
N LEU A 172 -8.79 -2.21 -16.52
CA LEU A 172 -8.43 -2.03 -17.93
C LEU A 172 -7.97 -0.59 -18.21
N ALA A 173 -8.71 0.39 -17.71
CA ALA A 173 -8.32 1.78 -17.83
C ALA A 173 -6.96 2.05 -17.15
N ALA A 174 -6.75 1.56 -15.94
CA ALA A 174 -5.48 1.68 -15.23
C ALA A 174 -4.32 1.07 -16.05
N GLY A 175 -4.51 -0.12 -16.62
CA GLY A 175 -3.50 -0.76 -17.45
C GLY A 175 -3.16 0.02 -18.73
N LEU A 176 -4.17 0.63 -19.36
CA LEU A 176 -3.97 1.42 -20.58
C LEU A 176 -3.33 2.80 -20.33
N PHE A 177 -3.51 3.35 -19.14
CA PHE A 177 -2.95 4.65 -18.74
C PHE A 177 -1.79 4.52 -17.75
N GLN A 178 -1.09 3.38 -17.73
CA GLN A 178 0.07 3.13 -16.87
C GLN A 178 -0.21 3.37 -15.38
N GLY A 179 -1.44 3.18 -14.96
CA GLY A 179 -1.83 3.19 -13.55
C GLY A 179 -1.33 1.94 -12.84
N PHE A 180 -1.15 2.05 -11.52
CA PHE A 180 -0.78 0.93 -10.67
C PHE A 180 -1.98 0.06 -10.35
#